data_94730c94a53bac997780e88fab96cf86
#
_entry.id   94730c94a53bac997780e88fab96cf86
#
_cell.length_a   1.000
_cell.length_b   1.000
_cell.length_c   1.000
_cell.angle_alpha   90.00
_cell.angle_beta   90.00
_cell.angle_gamma   90.00
#
_symmetry.space_group_name_H-M   'P 1'
#
loop_
_entity.id
_entity.type
_entity.pdbx_description
1 polymer ?
#
loop_
_entity_poly.entity_id
_entity_poly.type
_entity_poly.pdbx_seq_one_letter_code
_entity_poly.pdbx_strand_id
1 'polypeptide(L)'
;MLPDAVSCVVILKIRGQEPRLCLSREYRYPAGHFLLSVPAGLLDPEDATEENPVFHAAARELREETGITLEESDSIRLVNPLVFSTPGMTDESNALVQIILNREEMPKVSQEGAVGTECFDGFLLLTQEEAQKILKDGVDDQGFFYPLYTWAALMCFATGMWK
;
A
#
# COMPACT_ATOMS: atom_id res chain seq x y z
N MET A 1 -7.25 13.91 15.61
CA MET A 1 -6.12 14.36 14.76
C MET A 1 -6.21 13.54 13.48
N LEU A 2 -6.18 14.20 12.32
CA LEU A 2 -6.05 13.51 11.04
C LEU A 2 -4.56 13.22 10.81
N PRO A 3 -4.23 12.07 10.19
CA PRO A 3 -2.87 11.78 9.73
C PRO A 3 -2.51 12.67 8.55
N ASP A 4 -1.21 12.83 8.28
CA ASP A 4 -0.74 13.56 7.10
C ASP A 4 -0.89 12.71 5.83
N ALA A 5 -0.80 11.39 5.97
CA ALA A 5 -0.81 10.45 4.86
C ALA A 5 -1.55 9.14 5.18
N VAL A 6 -1.78 8.34 4.15
CA VAL A 6 -2.25 6.95 4.26
C VAL A 6 -1.26 6.00 3.62
N SER A 7 -1.13 4.81 4.18
CA SER A 7 -0.43 3.68 3.57
C SER A 7 -1.36 2.47 3.56
N CYS A 8 -1.47 1.83 2.40
CA CYS A 8 -2.49 0.81 2.15
C CYS A 8 -1.90 -0.60 2.10
N VAL A 9 -2.41 -1.49 2.94
CA VAL A 9 -2.17 -2.93 2.84
C VAL A 9 -3.20 -3.48 1.86
N VAL A 10 -2.81 -3.63 0.59
CA VAL A 10 -3.71 -4.02 -0.50
C VAL A 10 -3.58 -5.51 -0.75
N ILE A 11 -4.65 -6.26 -0.52
CA ILE A 11 -4.71 -7.70 -0.70
C ILE A 11 -5.69 -8.03 -1.81
N LEU A 12 -5.19 -8.68 -2.86
CA LEU A 12 -5.97 -9.12 -4.01
C LEU A 12 -6.39 -10.58 -3.83
N LYS A 13 -7.69 -10.81 -3.81
CA LYS A 13 -8.31 -12.13 -3.77
C LYS A 13 -8.97 -12.41 -5.12
N ILE A 14 -8.37 -13.27 -5.90
CA ILE A 14 -8.92 -13.75 -7.16
C ILE A 14 -9.54 -15.12 -6.93
N ARG A 15 -10.74 -15.32 -7.48
CA ARG A 15 -11.47 -16.58 -7.33
C ARG A 15 -10.61 -17.78 -7.74
N GLY A 16 -10.52 -18.79 -6.85
CA GLY A 16 -9.75 -20.00 -7.09
C GLY A 16 -8.22 -19.86 -6.98
N GLN A 17 -7.72 -18.69 -6.58
CA GLN A 17 -6.30 -18.43 -6.36
C GLN A 17 -6.02 -18.05 -4.91
N GLU A 18 -4.77 -18.23 -4.48
CA GLU A 18 -4.34 -17.74 -3.18
C GLU A 18 -4.28 -16.21 -3.16
N PRO A 19 -4.54 -15.58 -2.01
CA PRO A 19 -4.44 -14.12 -1.87
C PRO A 19 -3.03 -13.61 -2.17
N ARG A 20 -2.96 -12.40 -2.70
CA ARG A 20 -1.71 -11.72 -3.05
C ARG A 20 -1.63 -10.35 -2.41
N LEU A 21 -0.46 -10.02 -1.84
CA LEU A 21 -0.16 -8.65 -1.41
C LEU A 21 0.33 -7.85 -2.62
N CYS A 22 -0.28 -6.69 -2.86
CA CYS A 22 0.11 -5.80 -3.94
C CYS A 22 1.16 -4.79 -3.45
N LEU A 23 2.35 -4.84 -4.04
CA LEU A 23 3.42 -3.85 -3.87
C LEU A 23 3.84 -3.30 -5.23
N SER A 24 4.54 -2.17 -5.21
CA SER A 24 5.19 -1.59 -6.38
C SER A 24 6.65 -1.27 -6.08
N ARG A 25 7.45 -1.03 -7.11
CA ARG A 25 8.78 -0.44 -6.97
C ARG A 25 8.66 1.05 -7.26
N GLU A 26 8.99 1.87 -6.28
CA GLU A 26 8.92 3.32 -6.36
C GLU A 26 10.29 3.93 -6.09
N TYR A 27 10.71 4.85 -6.95
CA TYR A 27 11.95 5.60 -6.73
C TYR A 27 11.75 6.66 -5.65
N ARG A 28 12.53 6.57 -4.59
CA ARG A 28 12.52 7.56 -3.49
C ARG A 28 13.74 8.44 -3.58
N TYR A 29 13.55 9.70 -3.99
CA TYR A 29 14.62 10.66 -4.19
C TYR A 29 15.53 10.85 -2.98
N PRO A 30 15.03 10.99 -1.74
CA PRO A 30 15.90 11.12 -0.56
C PRO A 30 16.75 9.87 -0.29
N ALA A 31 16.26 8.69 -0.64
CA ALA A 31 17.00 7.44 -0.50
C ALA A 31 17.93 7.16 -1.67
N GLY A 32 17.69 7.77 -2.84
CA GLY A 32 18.44 7.55 -4.07
C GLY A 32 18.27 6.16 -4.68
N HIS A 33 17.20 5.44 -4.31
CA HIS A 33 16.94 4.06 -4.73
C HIS A 33 15.47 3.82 -5.02
N PHE A 34 15.21 2.79 -5.86
CA PHE A 34 13.90 2.15 -5.88
C PHE A 34 13.71 1.34 -4.60
N LEU A 35 12.54 1.48 -3.99
CA LEU A 35 12.12 0.72 -2.81
C LEU A 35 10.81 -0.01 -3.12
N LEU A 36 10.58 -1.14 -2.43
CA LEU A 36 9.27 -1.76 -2.44
C LEU A 36 8.31 -0.90 -1.64
N SER A 37 7.22 -0.49 -2.26
CA SER A 37 6.24 0.42 -1.67
C SER A 37 4.83 -0.16 -1.70
N VAL A 38 4.06 0.18 -0.69
CA VAL A 38 2.59 0.03 -0.69
C VAL A 38 1.97 1.24 -1.38
N PRO A 39 0.74 1.14 -1.92
CA PRO A 39 -0.01 2.33 -2.32
C PRO A 39 -0.15 3.30 -1.14
N ALA A 40 0.31 4.53 -1.32
CA ALA A 40 0.39 5.51 -0.24
C ALA A 40 0.45 6.94 -0.78
N GLY A 41 -0.08 7.89 -0.02
CA GLY A 41 0.03 9.29 -0.36
C GLY A 41 -0.51 10.21 0.73
N LEU A 42 -0.30 11.50 0.54
CA LEU A 42 -0.77 12.54 1.46
C LEU A 42 -2.31 12.66 1.39
N LEU A 43 -2.91 13.06 2.52
CA LEU A 43 -4.29 13.51 2.50
C LEU A 43 -4.37 14.87 1.82
N ASP A 44 -5.21 14.97 0.80
CA ASP A 44 -5.52 16.24 0.15
C ASP A 44 -6.56 17.04 0.97
N PRO A 45 -6.62 18.36 0.80
CA PRO A 45 -7.66 19.19 1.44
C PRO A 45 -9.08 18.71 1.10
N GLU A 46 -9.29 18.15 -0.07
CA GLU A 46 -10.58 17.59 -0.52
C GLU A 46 -10.95 16.34 0.28
N ASP A 47 -9.97 15.48 0.60
CA ASP A 47 -10.21 14.28 1.43
C ASP A 47 -10.76 14.67 2.81
N ALA A 48 -10.27 15.78 3.39
CA ALA A 48 -10.69 16.25 4.71
C ALA A 48 -12.17 16.70 4.77
N THR A 49 -12.82 16.91 3.63
CA THR A 49 -14.24 17.29 3.55
C THR A 49 -15.18 16.07 3.50
N GLU A 50 -14.64 14.88 3.30
CA GLU A 50 -15.38 13.64 3.22
C GLU A 50 -15.77 13.11 4.62
N GLU A 51 -16.81 12.30 4.67
CA GLU A 51 -17.26 11.65 5.92
C GLU A 51 -16.17 10.79 6.55
N ASN A 52 -15.36 10.13 5.71
CA ASN A 52 -14.22 9.34 6.13
C ASN A 52 -12.96 9.71 5.33
N PRO A 53 -12.23 10.76 5.75
CA PRO A 53 -11.10 11.30 5.01
C PRO A 53 -10.01 10.26 4.69
N VAL A 54 -9.70 9.40 5.66
CA VAL A 54 -8.66 8.39 5.52
C VAL A 54 -9.04 7.33 4.47
N PHE A 55 -10.29 6.89 4.45
CA PHE A 55 -10.74 5.91 3.46
C PHE A 55 -10.87 6.52 2.07
N HIS A 56 -11.27 7.78 1.99
CA HIS A 56 -11.32 8.49 0.71
C HIS A 56 -9.92 8.62 0.10
N ALA A 57 -8.94 9.09 0.89
CA ALA A 57 -7.55 9.16 0.48
C ALA A 57 -7.00 7.78 0.06
N ALA A 58 -7.26 6.73 0.84
CA ALA A 58 -6.81 5.38 0.51
C ALA A 58 -7.39 4.87 -0.82
N ALA A 59 -8.67 5.11 -1.07
CA ALA A 59 -9.32 4.72 -2.34
C ALA A 59 -8.78 5.53 -3.53
N ARG A 60 -8.50 6.82 -3.33
CA ARG A 60 -7.90 7.69 -4.35
C ARG A 60 -6.50 7.22 -4.70
N GLU A 61 -5.62 7.01 -3.71
CA GLU A 61 -4.26 6.54 -3.91
C GLU A 61 -4.20 5.16 -4.58
N LEU A 62 -5.06 4.23 -4.16
CA LEU A 62 -5.20 2.93 -4.84
C LEU A 62 -5.46 3.11 -6.33
N ARG A 63 -6.42 3.96 -6.69
CA ARG A 63 -6.78 4.21 -8.09
C ARG A 63 -5.65 4.88 -8.86
N GLU A 64 -5.00 5.88 -8.28
CA GLU A 64 -3.92 6.64 -8.93
C GLU A 64 -2.69 5.76 -9.18
N GLU A 65 -2.30 4.95 -8.19
CA GLU A 65 -1.08 4.15 -8.27
C GLU A 65 -1.28 2.77 -8.93
N THR A 66 -2.49 2.22 -8.94
CA THR A 66 -2.76 0.88 -9.49
C THR A 66 -3.77 0.84 -10.61
N GLY A 67 -4.55 1.89 -10.81
CA GLY A 67 -5.68 1.91 -11.75
C GLY A 67 -6.91 1.16 -11.27
N ILE A 68 -6.89 0.58 -10.05
CA ILE A 68 -7.99 -0.21 -9.51
C ILE A 68 -8.96 0.71 -8.75
N THR A 69 -10.24 0.60 -9.08
CA THR A 69 -11.34 1.26 -8.35
C THR A 69 -12.02 0.25 -7.44
N LEU A 70 -12.41 0.70 -6.24
CA LEU A 70 -13.15 -0.13 -5.29
C LEU A 70 -14.54 -0.50 -5.84
N GLU A 71 -14.95 -1.73 -5.59
CA GLU A 71 -16.27 -2.29 -5.91
C GLU A 71 -17.03 -2.64 -4.63
N GLU A 72 -18.35 -2.89 -4.74
CA GLU A 72 -19.19 -3.27 -3.59
C GLU A 72 -18.70 -4.52 -2.85
N SER A 73 -18.08 -5.44 -3.56
CA SER A 73 -17.54 -6.68 -2.99
C SER A 73 -16.23 -6.49 -2.21
N ASP A 74 -15.62 -5.30 -2.31
CA ASP A 74 -14.35 -4.99 -1.66
C ASP A 74 -14.58 -4.54 -0.22
N SER A 75 -13.54 -4.63 0.58
CA SER A 75 -13.56 -4.12 1.95
C SER A 75 -12.39 -3.19 2.22
N ILE A 76 -12.68 -2.15 2.98
CA ILE A 76 -11.70 -1.20 3.49
C ILE A 76 -11.85 -1.11 5.00
N ARG A 77 -10.75 -1.17 5.73
CA ARG A 77 -10.75 -1.03 7.19
C ARG A 77 -9.50 -0.34 7.69
N LEU A 78 -9.64 0.33 8.81
CA LEU A 78 -8.52 0.95 9.51
C LEU A 78 -7.73 -0.12 10.29
N VAL A 79 -6.43 -0.21 10.01
CA VAL A 79 -5.50 -1.06 10.79
C VAL A 79 -4.94 -0.28 11.97
N ASN A 80 -4.49 0.95 11.70
CA ASN A 80 -4.04 1.88 12.74
C ASN A 80 -4.35 3.31 12.31
N PRO A 81 -4.99 4.13 13.17
CA PRO A 81 -5.39 5.48 12.81
C PRO A 81 -4.23 6.45 12.68
N LEU A 82 -3.15 6.23 13.42
CA LEU A 82 -2.02 7.17 13.46
C LEU A 82 -0.74 6.48 13.92
N VAL A 83 0.24 6.40 13.03
CA VAL A 83 1.60 5.98 13.32
C VAL A 83 2.58 7.04 12.80
N PHE A 84 3.71 7.16 13.42
CA PHE A 84 4.77 8.07 12.97
C PHE A 84 5.86 7.29 12.23
N SER A 85 6.43 7.89 11.17
CA SER A 85 7.49 7.28 10.39
C SER A 85 8.84 7.32 11.12
N THR A 86 9.29 8.53 11.44
CA THR A 86 10.59 8.81 12.06
C THR A 86 10.46 9.94 13.08
N PRO A 87 9.81 9.70 14.23
CA PRO A 87 9.45 10.78 15.16
C PRO A 87 10.63 11.49 15.81
N GLY A 88 11.86 11.00 15.62
CA GLY A 88 13.09 11.70 15.99
C GLY A 88 13.56 12.76 14.97
N MET A 89 12.96 12.80 13.79
CA MET A 89 13.36 13.70 12.69
C MET A 89 12.21 14.54 12.14
N THR A 90 10.99 14.00 12.15
CA THR A 90 9.80 14.63 11.58
C THR A 90 8.57 14.22 12.38
N ASP A 91 7.55 15.05 12.34
CA ASP A 91 6.23 14.78 12.91
C ASP A 91 5.27 14.13 11.88
N GLU A 92 5.75 13.76 10.70
CA GLU A 92 4.97 13.08 9.68
C GLU A 92 4.27 11.84 10.24
N SER A 93 2.96 11.83 10.11
CA SER A 93 2.08 10.79 10.59
C SER A 93 1.32 10.10 9.45
N ASN A 94 0.96 8.84 9.66
CA ASN A 94 0.37 8.00 8.64
C ASN A 94 -0.74 7.13 9.22
N ALA A 95 -1.86 6.98 8.52
CA ALA A 95 -2.83 5.95 8.83
C ALA A 95 -2.50 4.67 8.04
N LEU A 96 -2.60 3.54 8.70
CA LEU A 96 -2.51 2.24 8.04
C LEU A 96 -3.91 1.72 7.73
N VAL A 97 -4.20 1.51 6.45
CA VAL A 97 -5.50 1.08 5.94
C VAL A 97 -5.34 -0.25 5.22
N GLN A 98 -6.22 -1.21 5.50
CA GLN A 98 -6.29 -2.46 4.76
C GLN A 98 -7.38 -2.39 3.72
N ILE A 99 -7.07 -2.81 2.50
CA ILE A 99 -8.00 -2.95 1.40
C ILE A 99 -7.96 -4.40 0.92
N ILE A 100 -9.11 -5.07 0.91
CA ILE A 100 -9.25 -6.39 0.29
C ILE A 100 -10.05 -6.23 -0.98
N LEU A 101 -9.41 -6.55 -2.11
CA LEU A 101 -10.00 -6.53 -3.43
C LEU A 101 -10.47 -7.94 -3.80
N ASN A 102 -11.77 -8.11 -4.05
CA ASN A 102 -12.36 -9.36 -4.49
C ASN A 102 -12.63 -9.31 -5.98
N ARG A 103 -12.04 -10.22 -6.75
CA ARG A 103 -12.18 -10.25 -8.22
C ARG A 103 -12.39 -11.67 -8.72
N GLU A 104 -13.16 -11.79 -9.81
CA GLU A 104 -13.33 -13.07 -10.54
C GLU A 104 -12.06 -13.38 -11.34
N GLU A 105 -11.42 -12.35 -11.91
CA GLU A 105 -10.22 -12.42 -12.75
C GLU A 105 -9.18 -11.39 -12.32
N MET A 106 -7.95 -11.55 -12.80
CA MET A 106 -6.89 -10.56 -12.58
C MET A 106 -7.32 -9.19 -13.11
N PRO A 107 -7.39 -8.16 -12.28
CA PRO A 107 -7.70 -6.82 -12.73
C PRO A 107 -6.56 -6.26 -13.56
N LYS A 108 -6.89 -5.37 -14.50
CA LYS A 108 -5.88 -4.59 -15.19
C LYS A 108 -5.27 -3.58 -14.21
N VAL A 109 -3.96 -3.69 -14.01
CA VAL A 109 -3.21 -2.74 -13.19
C VAL A 109 -2.43 -1.77 -14.07
N SER A 110 -2.37 -0.50 -13.66
CA SER A 110 -1.69 0.56 -14.39
C SER A 110 -1.17 1.62 -13.45
N GLN A 111 0.04 2.12 -13.70
CA GLN A 111 0.67 3.23 -12.98
C GLN A 111 0.53 4.56 -13.72
N GLU A 112 -0.30 4.63 -14.75
CA GLU A 112 -0.50 5.85 -15.55
C GLU A 112 -1.17 6.99 -14.77
N GLY A 113 -1.83 6.67 -13.65
CA GLY A 113 -2.45 7.65 -12.76
C GLY A 113 -1.50 8.30 -11.76
N ALA A 114 -0.23 7.87 -11.70
CA ALA A 114 0.78 8.47 -10.82
C ALA A 114 0.94 9.97 -11.10
N VAL A 115 1.08 10.77 -10.04
CA VAL A 115 1.09 12.23 -10.12
C VAL A 115 2.39 12.83 -9.63
N GLY A 116 2.72 14.02 -10.10
CA GLY A 116 3.87 14.80 -9.66
C GLY A 116 5.20 14.16 -10.03
N THR A 117 6.05 13.92 -9.03
CA THR A 117 7.40 13.36 -9.18
C THR A 117 7.45 11.84 -8.90
N GLU A 118 6.30 11.18 -8.79
CA GLU A 118 6.23 9.75 -8.57
C GLU A 118 6.83 8.99 -9.76
N CYS A 119 7.69 8.04 -9.45
CA CYS A 119 8.36 7.21 -10.45
C CYS A 119 8.29 5.75 -9.99
N PHE A 120 7.52 4.95 -10.72
CA PHE A 120 7.31 3.53 -10.43
C PHE A 120 7.97 2.63 -11.48
N ASP A 121 8.37 1.45 -11.06
CA ASP A 121 8.94 0.40 -11.91
C ASP A 121 8.25 -0.95 -11.65
N GLY A 122 6.98 -1.01 -12.02
CA GLY A 122 6.18 -2.23 -12.02
C GLY A 122 5.57 -2.62 -10.67
N PHE A 123 4.76 -3.68 -10.72
CA PHE A 123 4.03 -4.26 -9.59
C PHE A 123 4.60 -5.60 -9.18
N LEU A 124 4.46 -5.90 -7.87
CA LEU A 124 4.66 -7.23 -7.32
C LEU A 124 3.35 -7.70 -6.68
N LEU A 125 2.96 -8.93 -7.00
CA LEU A 125 1.81 -9.61 -6.39
C LEU A 125 2.34 -10.81 -5.63
N LEU A 126 2.59 -10.63 -4.34
CA LEU A 126 3.29 -11.60 -3.50
C LEU A 126 2.32 -12.60 -2.87
N THR A 127 2.70 -13.87 -2.90
CA THR A 127 2.09 -14.89 -2.05
C THR A 127 2.49 -14.68 -0.60
N GLN A 128 1.81 -15.35 0.32
CA GLN A 128 2.19 -15.32 1.74
C GLN A 128 3.62 -15.83 1.96
N GLU A 129 4.02 -16.88 1.25
CA GLU A 129 5.38 -17.44 1.33
C GLU A 129 6.44 -16.46 0.81
N GLU A 130 6.17 -15.80 -0.32
CA GLU A 130 7.05 -14.76 -0.87
C GLU A 130 7.19 -13.56 0.08
N ALA A 131 6.10 -13.12 0.71
CA ALA A 131 6.14 -12.07 1.72
C ALA A 131 6.97 -12.47 2.95
N GLN A 132 6.83 -13.72 3.42
CA GLN A 132 7.64 -14.26 4.51
C GLN A 132 9.13 -14.30 4.14
N LYS A 133 9.44 -14.68 2.90
CA LYS A 133 10.83 -14.70 2.40
C LYS A 133 11.43 -13.30 2.39
N ILE A 134 10.73 -12.30 1.87
CA ILE A 134 11.18 -10.90 1.85
C ILE A 134 11.43 -10.38 3.27
N LEU A 135 10.55 -10.69 4.22
CA LEU A 135 10.75 -10.32 5.63
C LEU A 135 12.00 -10.94 6.23
N LYS A 136 12.28 -12.20 5.90
CA LYS A 136 13.45 -12.94 6.39
C LYS A 136 14.76 -12.42 5.78
N ASP A 137 14.74 -12.15 4.48
CA ASP A 137 15.93 -11.76 3.72
C ASP A 137 16.20 -10.23 3.83
N GLY A 138 15.19 -9.43 4.15
CA GLY A 138 15.27 -7.97 4.25
C GLY A 138 15.21 -7.25 2.89
N VAL A 139 15.12 -8.00 1.81
CA VAL A 139 15.05 -7.54 0.42
C VAL A 139 14.21 -8.50 -0.41
N ASP A 140 13.76 -8.06 -1.57
CA ASP A 140 13.15 -8.96 -2.57
C ASP A 140 14.22 -9.75 -3.36
N ASP A 141 13.77 -10.58 -4.30
CA ASP A 141 14.66 -11.41 -5.14
C ASP A 141 15.58 -10.59 -6.06
N GLN A 142 15.29 -9.31 -6.26
CA GLN A 142 16.11 -8.38 -7.04
C GLN A 142 16.99 -7.49 -6.15
N GLY A 143 16.92 -7.65 -4.82
CA GLY A 143 17.73 -6.89 -3.87
C GLY A 143 17.15 -5.52 -3.47
N PHE A 144 15.86 -5.25 -3.73
CA PHE A 144 15.23 -4.01 -3.32
C PHE A 144 14.85 -4.03 -1.84
N PHE A 145 15.26 -2.99 -1.13
CA PHE A 145 14.84 -2.69 0.24
C PHE A 145 13.44 -2.09 0.29
N TYR A 146 12.92 -1.85 1.48
CA TYR A 146 11.59 -1.31 1.69
C TYR A 146 11.51 -0.44 2.96
N PRO A 147 10.60 0.56 2.96
CA PRO A 147 10.37 1.39 4.14
C PRO A 147 9.56 0.66 5.21
N LEU A 148 9.52 1.25 6.41
CA LEU A 148 8.82 0.70 7.57
C LEU A 148 7.32 0.41 7.31
N TYR A 149 6.64 1.24 6.52
CA TYR A 149 5.23 1.02 6.16
C TYR A 149 5.03 -0.23 5.29
N THR A 150 5.96 -0.49 4.38
CA THR A 150 5.95 -1.74 3.59
C THR A 150 6.25 -2.94 4.49
N TRP A 151 7.17 -2.80 5.45
CA TRP A 151 7.39 -3.84 6.46
C TRP A 151 6.11 -4.16 7.23
N ALA A 152 5.35 -3.14 7.65
CA ALA A 152 4.08 -3.33 8.33
C ALA A 152 3.05 -4.09 7.47
N ALA A 153 2.97 -3.77 6.17
CA ALA A 153 2.11 -4.48 5.22
C ALA A 153 2.53 -5.93 5.03
N LEU A 154 3.83 -6.18 4.86
CA LEU A 154 4.39 -7.53 4.75
C LEU A 154 4.08 -8.35 6.01
N MET A 155 4.27 -7.79 7.20
CA MET A 155 3.96 -8.45 8.46
C MET A 155 2.47 -8.76 8.60
N CYS A 156 1.60 -7.81 8.29
CA CYS A 156 0.16 -7.99 8.32
C CYS A 156 -0.28 -9.15 7.42
N PHE A 157 0.26 -9.19 6.21
CA PHE A 157 -0.07 -10.22 5.22
C PHE A 157 0.56 -11.58 5.56
N ALA A 158 1.85 -11.62 5.85
CA ALA A 158 2.60 -12.85 6.10
C ALA A 158 2.16 -13.60 7.36
N THR A 159 1.67 -12.87 8.38
CA THR A 159 1.17 -13.46 9.64
C THR A 159 -0.31 -13.80 9.63
N GLY A 160 -1.04 -13.42 8.59
CA GLY A 160 -2.49 -13.64 8.49
C GLY A 160 -3.33 -12.67 9.32
N MET A 161 -2.76 -11.60 9.86
CA MET A 161 -3.50 -10.57 10.62
C MET A 161 -4.55 -9.84 9.79
N TRP A 162 -4.47 -9.94 8.47
CA TRP A 162 -5.41 -9.32 7.54
C TRP A 162 -6.77 -10.05 7.44
N LYS A 163 -6.88 -11.26 7.91
CA LYS A 163 -8.08 -12.13 7.84
C LYS A 163 -9.22 -11.68 8.75
#